data_6e80323770b12c84a51e7bcf762f8818
#
_entry.id   6e80323770b12c84a51e7bcf762f8818
#
_cell.length_a   1.000
_cell.length_b   1.000
_cell.length_c   1.000
_cell.angle_alpha   90.00
_cell.angle_beta   90.00
_cell.angle_gamma   90.00
#
_symmetry.space_group_name_H-M   'P 1'
#
loop_
_entity.id
_entity.type
_entity.pdbx_description
1 polymer ?
#
loop_
_entity_poly.entity_id
_entity_poly.type
_entity_poly.pdbx_seq_one_letter_code
_entity_poly.pdbx_strand_id
1 'polypeptide(L)'
;MTIKIPRHNPAYSGLIAKLFNLKPGDLFLDLTLGDGGHTQEALEVGATVVSLDIDPESIERAKEFVPKDLQKNWTVINSNMTNVTETLNKLGTNKFKAIMVDLGPSQYQVLSPERGFSFSSNDHLDMRLDKTLGVTAKDFLAALGQKELEQIFHLADEPKA
;
A
#
# COMPACT_ATOMS: atom_id res chain seq x y z
N MET A 1 19.91 -11.58 12.74
CA MET A 1 20.27 -10.30 12.09
C MET A 1 19.01 -9.75 11.44
N THR A 2 18.56 -8.59 11.86
CA THR A 2 17.40 -7.94 11.23
C THR A 2 17.85 -7.39 9.88
N ILE A 3 17.32 -7.93 8.79
CA ILE A 3 17.61 -7.43 7.44
C ILE A 3 16.98 -6.03 7.35
N LYS A 4 17.80 -5.00 7.19
CA LYS A 4 17.29 -3.65 6.96
C LYS A 4 16.85 -3.53 5.52
N ILE A 5 15.54 -3.69 5.28
CA ILE A 5 14.95 -3.52 3.95
C ILE A 5 14.95 -2.03 3.62
N PRO A 6 15.56 -1.60 2.50
CA PRO A 6 15.60 -0.20 2.11
C PRO A 6 14.20 0.32 1.77
N ARG A 7 14.05 1.65 1.75
CA ARG A 7 12.84 2.29 1.25
C ARG A 7 12.61 1.93 -0.21
N HIS A 8 11.38 1.59 -0.54
CA HIS A 8 10.98 1.37 -1.93
C HIS A 8 11.06 2.69 -2.73
N ASN A 9 11.62 2.62 -3.94
CA ASN A 9 11.52 3.71 -4.90
C ASN A 9 10.22 3.52 -5.70
N PRO A 10 9.20 4.37 -5.52
CA PRO A 10 7.90 4.14 -6.15
C PRO A 10 7.96 4.33 -7.65
N ALA A 11 6.99 3.75 -8.37
CA ALA A 11 6.81 4.01 -9.80
C ALA A 11 6.60 5.50 -10.05
N TYR A 12 7.10 6.02 -11.17
CA TYR A 12 7.01 7.46 -11.51
C TYR A 12 7.58 8.42 -10.45
N SER A 13 8.54 7.97 -9.63
CA SER A 13 9.21 8.81 -8.64
C SER A 13 9.70 10.13 -9.24
N GLY A 14 9.43 11.25 -8.55
CA GLY A 14 9.76 12.61 -9.00
C GLY A 14 8.79 13.19 -10.04
N LEU A 15 7.71 12.47 -10.39
CA LEU A 15 6.77 12.93 -11.42
C LEU A 15 5.35 13.19 -10.90
N ILE A 16 5.00 12.75 -9.69
CA ILE A 16 3.61 12.81 -9.19
C ILE A 16 3.09 14.23 -9.11
N ALA A 17 3.88 15.14 -8.55
CA ALA A 17 3.49 16.54 -8.46
C ALA A 17 3.24 17.17 -9.85
N LYS A 18 4.04 16.81 -10.85
CA LYS A 18 3.90 17.30 -12.22
C LYS A 18 2.71 16.67 -12.93
N LEU A 19 2.52 15.34 -12.83
CA LEU A 19 1.45 14.61 -13.50
C LEU A 19 0.07 15.11 -13.04
N PHE A 20 -0.09 15.36 -11.74
CA PHE A 20 -1.33 15.85 -11.17
C PHE A 20 -1.42 17.39 -11.10
N ASN A 21 -0.37 18.11 -11.58
CA ASN A 21 -0.27 19.57 -11.50
C ASN A 21 -0.58 20.08 -10.09
N LEU A 22 0.05 19.44 -9.09
CA LEU A 22 -0.13 19.81 -7.68
C LEU A 22 0.55 21.12 -7.37
N LYS A 23 -0.12 21.92 -6.52
CA LYS A 23 0.35 23.21 -6.03
C LYS A 23 0.23 23.30 -4.52
N PRO A 24 0.94 24.23 -3.87
CA PRO A 24 0.76 24.49 -2.45
C PRO A 24 -0.72 24.70 -2.10
N GLY A 25 -1.19 23.99 -1.08
CA GLY A 25 -2.56 24.02 -0.60
C GLY A 25 -3.55 23.10 -1.33
N ASP A 26 -3.15 22.45 -2.43
CA ASP A 26 -3.98 21.43 -3.07
C ASP A 26 -4.18 20.23 -2.14
N LEU A 27 -5.35 19.63 -2.17
CA LEU A 27 -5.66 18.41 -1.40
C LEU A 27 -5.44 17.18 -2.28
N PHE A 28 -4.54 16.30 -1.85
CA PHE A 28 -4.16 15.07 -2.54
C PHE A 28 -4.56 13.84 -1.72
N LEU A 29 -5.10 12.82 -2.37
CA LEU A 29 -5.48 11.55 -1.76
C LEU A 29 -4.61 10.41 -2.30
N ASP A 30 -3.88 9.75 -1.41
CA ASP A 30 -3.08 8.56 -1.68
C ASP A 30 -3.74 7.35 -1.02
N LEU A 31 -4.34 6.46 -1.82
CA LEU A 31 -5.07 5.28 -1.32
C LEU A 31 -4.18 4.05 -1.08
N THR A 32 -2.88 4.17 -1.38
CA THR A 32 -1.90 3.10 -1.32
C THR A 32 -0.56 3.64 -0.82
N LEU A 33 -0.52 4.08 0.44
CA LEU A 33 0.61 4.79 1.04
C LEU A 33 1.95 4.07 0.88
N GLY A 34 2.00 2.76 1.13
CA GLY A 34 3.25 1.99 1.15
C GLY A 34 4.32 2.61 2.06
N ASP A 35 5.53 2.81 1.54
CA ASP A 35 6.62 3.50 2.25
C ASP A 35 6.54 5.04 2.15
N GLY A 36 5.44 5.59 1.64
CA GLY A 36 5.15 7.03 1.61
C GLY A 36 5.90 7.83 0.54
N GLY A 37 6.37 7.20 -0.54
CA GLY A 37 7.12 7.88 -1.59
C GLY A 37 6.32 8.95 -2.30
N HIS A 38 5.19 8.60 -2.85
CA HIS A 38 4.28 9.52 -3.56
C HIS A 38 3.68 10.57 -2.64
N THR A 39 3.29 10.16 -1.43
CA THR A 39 2.85 11.08 -0.37
C THR A 39 3.91 12.15 -0.09
N GLN A 40 5.18 11.77 0.05
CA GLN A 40 6.27 12.71 0.27
C GLN A 40 6.41 13.71 -0.88
N GLU A 41 6.39 13.25 -2.14
CA GLU A 41 6.47 14.14 -3.31
C GLU A 41 5.35 15.19 -3.32
N ALA A 42 4.12 14.80 -2.96
CA ALA A 42 3.00 15.72 -2.86
C ALA A 42 3.18 16.73 -1.72
N LEU A 43 3.69 16.29 -0.57
CA LEU A 43 3.98 17.16 0.57
C LEU A 43 5.11 18.16 0.27
N GLU A 44 6.15 17.76 -0.47
CA GLU A 44 7.30 18.61 -0.85
C GLU A 44 6.89 19.80 -1.72
N VAL A 45 5.85 19.68 -2.54
CA VAL A 45 5.29 20.81 -3.29
C VAL A 45 4.28 21.63 -2.49
N GLY A 46 4.09 21.33 -1.20
CA GLY A 46 3.21 22.07 -0.29
C GLY A 46 1.74 21.65 -0.35
N ALA A 47 1.42 20.50 -0.93
CA ALA A 47 0.07 19.94 -0.88
C ALA A 47 -0.29 19.49 0.55
N THR A 48 -1.58 19.43 0.84
CA THR A 48 -2.12 18.73 2.01
C THR A 48 -2.51 17.33 1.58
N VAL A 49 -2.00 16.31 2.28
CA VAL A 49 -2.16 14.91 1.87
C VAL A 49 -2.96 14.12 2.87
N VAL A 50 -3.92 13.35 2.37
CA VAL A 50 -4.56 12.26 3.09
C VAL A 50 -4.09 10.96 2.48
N SER A 51 -3.57 10.05 3.31
CA SER A 51 -3.08 8.74 2.85
C SER A 51 -3.76 7.62 3.60
N LEU A 52 -4.10 6.57 2.87
CA LEU A 52 -4.64 5.33 3.41
C LEU A 52 -3.66 4.18 3.14
N ASP A 53 -3.59 3.26 4.08
CA ASP A 53 -3.02 1.93 3.86
C ASP A 53 -3.74 0.92 4.75
N ILE A 54 -3.89 -0.28 4.24
CA ILE A 54 -4.47 -1.39 4.99
C ILE A 54 -3.46 -2.02 5.95
N ASP A 55 -2.17 -1.91 5.63
CA ASP A 55 -1.07 -2.48 6.39
C ASP A 55 -0.50 -1.47 7.40
N PRO A 56 -0.68 -1.70 8.71
CA PRO A 56 -0.13 -0.80 9.73
C PRO A 56 1.40 -0.73 9.72
N GLU A 57 2.10 -1.79 9.26
CA GLU A 57 3.57 -1.77 9.15
C GLU A 57 4.02 -0.80 8.07
N SER A 58 3.33 -0.75 6.92
CA SER A 58 3.57 0.25 5.87
C SER A 58 3.41 1.67 6.42
N ILE A 59 2.36 1.90 7.22
CA ILE A 59 2.12 3.22 7.84
C ILE A 59 3.28 3.63 8.75
N GLU A 60 3.74 2.75 9.63
CA GLU A 60 4.87 3.08 10.53
C GLU A 60 6.15 3.35 9.74
N ARG A 61 6.44 2.56 8.71
CA ARG A 61 7.57 2.80 7.83
C ARG A 61 7.47 4.15 7.11
N ALA A 62 6.30 4.47 6.57
CA ALA A 62 6.09 5.77 5.93
C ALA A 62 6.33 6.94 6.89
N LYS A 63 5.88 6.84 8.15
CA LYS A 63 6.15 7.84 9.20
C LYS A 63 7.63 8.00 9.53
N GLU A 64 8.43 6.93 9.36
CA GLU A 64 9.88 6.99 9.54
C GLU A 64 10.56 7.66 8.33
N PHE A 65 10.10 7.39 7.11
CA PHE A 65 10.73 7.86 5.89
C PHE A 65 10.33 9.27 5.48
N VAL A 66 9.07 9.66 5.69
CA VAL A 66 8.60 11.01 5.37
C VAL A 66 9.19 12.01 6.38
N PRO A 67 9.88 13.07 5.92
CA PRO A 67 10.48 14.09 6.80
C PRO A 67 9.48 14.68 7.80
N LYS A 68 9.90 14.84 9.06
CA LYS A 68 9.03 15.27 10.15
C LYS A 68 8.41 16.66 9.94
N ASP A 69 9.14 17.56 9.31
CA ASP A 69 8.68 18.92 8.97
C ASP A 69 7.54 18.92 7.93
N LEU A 70 7.48 17.90 7.08
CA LEU A 70 6.40 17.72 6.10
C LEU A 70 5.15 17.11 6.72
N GLN A 71 5.28 16.34 7.79
CA GLN A 71 4.16 15.59 8.40
C GLN A 71 3.04 16.48 8.97
N LYS A 72 3.27 17.78 9.17
CA LYS A 72 2.23 18.74 9.62
C LYS A 72 1.06 18.89 8.64
N ASN A 73 1.28 18.61 7.36
CA ASN A 73 0.27 18.68 6.29
C ASN A 73 -0.20 17.30 5.84
N TRP A 74 0.02 16.25 6.65
CA TRP A 74 -0.25 14.88 6.31
C TRP A 74 -1.18 14.20 7.31
N THR A 75 -2.28 13.64 6.83
CA THR A 75 -3.20 12.78 7.60
C THR A 75 -3.06 11.35 7.12
N VAL A 76 -2.77 10.43 8.03
CA VAL A 76 -2.63 9.00 7.73
C VAL A 76 -3.73 8.22 8.40
N ILE A 77 -4.32 7.27 7.66
CA ILE A 77 -5.44 6.45 8.14
C ILE A 77 -5.17 5.00 7.80
N ASN A 78 -5.21 4.14 8.83
CA ASN A 78 -5.22 2.70 8.61
C ASN A 78 -6.62 2.26 8.20
N SER A 79 -6.80 2.01 6.92
CA SER A 79 -8.10 1.62 6.35
C SER A 79 -7.91 0.93 5.00
N ASN A 80 -8.82 0.02 4.69
CA ASN A 80 -8.93 -0.51 3.33
C ASN A 80 -9.45 0.60 2.40
N MET A 81 -8.86 0.74 1.21
CA MET A 81 -9.30 1.73 0.20
C MET A 81 -10.76 1.53 -0.23
N THR A 82 -11.32 0.33 -0.10
CA THR A 82 -12.74 0.08 -0.37
C THR A 82 -13.67 0.86 0.57
N ASN A 83 -13.16 1.27 1.73
CA ASN A 83 -13.89 2.08 2.72
C ASN A 83 -13.64 3.58 2.55
N VAL A 84 -13.06 4.01 1.42
CA VAL A 84 -12.66 5.41 1.19
C VAL A 84 -13.80 6.39 1.41
N THR A 85 -14.98 6.12 0.90
CA THR A 85 -16.15 7.01 1.04
C THR A 85 -16.52 7.25 2.49
N GLU A 86 -16.58 6.19 3.30
CA GLU A 86 -16.88 6.31 4.73
C GLU A 86 -15.76 7.07 5.47
N THR A 87 -14.51 6.75 5.13
CA THR A 87 -13.33 7.40 5.71
C THR A 87 -13.31 8.90 5.44
N LEU A 88 -13.57 9.32 4.19
CA LEU A 88 -13.58 10.73 3.81
C LEU A 88 -14.78 11.50 4.40
N ASN A 89 -15.93 10.85 4.54
CA ASN A 89 -17.09 11.44 5.21
C ASN A 89 -16.78 11.75 6.69
N LYS A 90 -16.07 10.85 7.39
CA LYS A 90 -15.61 11.09 8.76
C LYS A 90 -14.62 12.26 8.88
N LEU A 91 -13.80 12.48 7.86
CA LEU A 91 -12.87 13.61 7.78
C LEU A 91 -13.53 14.92 7.39
N GLY A 92 -14.78 14.88 6.93
CA GLY A 92 -15.50 16.09 6.46
C GLY A 92 -14.91 16.69 5.17
N THR A 93 -14.17 15.89 4.39
CA THR A 93 -13.58 16.33 3.12
C THR A 93 -13.86 15.34 2.00
N ASN A 94 -14.19 15.86 0.82
CA ASN A 94 -14.46 15.06 -0.38
C ASN A 94 -13.99 15.74 -1.69
N LYS A 95 -13.25 16.83 -1.59
CA LYS A 95 -12.79 17.59 -2.75
C LYS A 95 -11.27 17.53 -2.85
N PHE A 96 -10.79 16.51 -3.54
CA PHE A 96 -9.36 16.33 -3.83
C PHE A 96 -9.02 16.86 -5.21
N LYS A 97 -7.87 17.51 -5.33
CA LYS A 97 -7.26 17.89 -6.61
C LYS A 97 -6.93 16.67 -7.44
N ALA A 98 -6.41 15.64 -6.80
CA ALA A 98 -6.10 14.37 -7.43
C ALA A 98 -6.21 13.22 -6.42
N ILE A 99 -6.47 12.04 -6.96
CA ILE A 99 -6.53 10.78 -6.22
C ILE A 99 -5.56 9.80 -6.91
N MET A 100 -4.75 9.12 -6.14
CA MET A 100 -3.81 8.13 -6.63
C MET A 100 -4.09 6.77 -6.02
N VAL A 101 -3.90 5.74 -6.84
CA VAL A 101 -3.92 4.34 -6.45
C VAL A 101 -2.77 3.65 -7.17
N ASP A 102 -1.79 3.13 -6.42
CA ASP A 102 -0.68 2.32 -6.93
C ASP A 102 -0.84 0.89 -6.38
N LEU A 103 -1.43 0.01 -7.19
CA LEU A 103 -1.84 -1.33 -6.75
C LEU A 103 -0.66 -2.30 -6.74
N GLY A 104 -0.53 -3.03 -5.66
CA GLY A 104 0.44 -4.11 -5.49
C GLY A 104 1.08 -4.12 -4.09
N PRO A 105 1.77 -5.21 -3.73
CA PRO A 105 2.55 -5.25 -2.51
C PRO A 105 3.78 -4.33 -2.63
N SER A 106 4.13 -3.67 -1.54
CA SER A 106 5.36 -2.89 -1.46
C SER A 106 6.60 -3.79 -1.51
N GLN A 107 7.75 -3.23 -1.90
CA GLN A 107 9.01 -3.96 -1.86
C GLN A 107 9.33 -4.51 -0.46
N TYR A 108 8.98 -3.77 0.58
CA TYR A 108 9.11 -4.23 1.95
C TYR A 108 8.30 -5.51 2.19
N GLN A 109 7.03 -5.53 1.78
CA GLN A 109 6.17 -6.70 1.94
C GLN A 109 6.70 -7.92 1.17
N VAL A 110 7.22 -7.70 -0.05
CA VAL A 110 7.81 -8.79 -0.87
C VAL A 110 9.10 -9.32 -0.27
N LEU A 111 9.96 -8.44 0.26
CA LEU A 111 11.27 -8.84 0.80
C LEU A 111 11.24 -9.28 2.26
N SER A 112 10.15 -9.04 2.97
CA SER A 112 9.96 -9.50 4.35
C SER A 112 9.64 -10.99 4.38
N PRO A 113 10.54 -11.85 4.89
CA PRO A 113 10.37 -13.30 4.83
C PRO A 113 9.04 -13.76 5.45
N GLU A 114 8.67 -13.19 6.59
CA GLU A 114 7.48 -13.52 7.35
C GLU A 114 6.15 -13.17 6.65
N ARG A 115 6.22 -12.41 5.54
CA ARG A 115 5.03 -12.00 4.75
C ARG A 115 4.64 -13.04 3.69
N GLY A 116 5.54 -13.95 3.33
CA GLY A 116 5.26 -15.06 2.41
C GLY A 116 5.05 -14.67 0.95
N PHE A 117 5.48 -13.47 0.50
CA PHE A 117 5.36 -13.03 -0.89
C PHE A 117 6.52 -13.48 -1.78
N SER A 118 7.63 -13.95 -1.20
CA SER A 118 8.85 -14.27 -1.94
C SER A 118 9.15 -15.75 -1.94
N PHE A 119 9.50 -16.30 -3.11
CA PHE A 119 10.06 -17.66 -3.24
C PHE A 119 11.46 -17.81 -2.60
N SER A 120 12.12 -16.72 -2.26
CA SER A 120 13.42 -16.73 -1.58
C SER A 120 13.32 -17.01 -0.08
N SER A 121 12.11 -17.10 0.45
CA SER A 121 11.82 -17.37 1.86
C SER A 121 11.25 -18.78 2.01
N ASN A 122 11.67 -19.50 3.06
CA ASN A 122 11.08 -20.76 3.49
C ASN A 122 10.02 -20.56 4.59
N ASP A 123 9.63 -19.33 4.86
CA ASP A 123 8.61 -18.99 5.85
C ASP A 123 7.19 -19.36 5.38
N HIS A 124 6.24 -19.15 6.26
CA HIS A 124 4.85 -19.48 5.99
C HIS A 124 4.30 -18.67 4.80
N LEU A 125 3.52 -19.33 3.95
CA LEU A 125 2.79 -18.71 2.85
C LEU A 125 1.60 -17.90 3.41
N ASP A 126 1.89 -16.71 3.95
CA ASP A 126 0.88 -15.83 4.53
C ASP A 126 0.17 -15.00 3.45
N MET A 127 0.88 -14.12 2.75
CA MET A 127 0.45 -13.23 1.67
C MET A 127 -0.68 -12.25 2.02
N ARG A 128 -1.04 -12.10 3.29
CA ARG A 128 -2.05 -11.12 3.71
C ARG A 128 -1.45 -9.71 3.71
N LEU A 129 -2.05 -8.79 2.98
CA LEU A 129 -1.79 -7.34 3.14
C LEU A 129 -2.47 -6.85 4.42
N ASP A 130 -3.70 -7.30 4.66
CA ASP A 130 -4.43 -7.06 5.89
C ASP A 130 -4.22 -8.22 6.87
N LYS A 131 -3.38 -8.02 7.86
CA LYS A 131 -3.10 -9.03 8.90
C LYS A 131 -4.28 -9.32 9.83
N THR A 132 -5.35 -8.53 9.76
CA THR A 132 -6.58 -8.81 10.53
C THR A 132 -7.43 -9.92 9.92
N LEU A 133 -7.16 -10.27 8.66
CA LEU A 133 -7.79 -11.43 8.03
C LEU A 133 -7.40 -12.72 8.75
N GLY A 134 -8.39 -13.54 9.07
CA GLY A 134 -8.18 -14.81 9.79
C GLY A 134 -7.62 -15.95 8.93
N VAL A 135 -7.45 -15.76 7.60
CA VAL A 135 -7.08 -16.82 6.64
C VAL A 135 -5.85 -16.39 5.87
N THR A 136 -4.79 -17.20 5.90
CA THR A 136 -3.58 -17.02 5.10
C THR A 136 -3.73 -17.64 3.71
N ALA A 137 -2.83 -17.33 2.78
CA ALA A 137 -2.80 -17.99 1.47
C ALA A 137 -2.61 -19.52 1.62
N LYS A 138 -1.81 -19.98 2.59
CA LYS A 138 -1.65 -21.39 2.93
C LYS A 138 -2.98 -22.04 3.31
N ASP A 139 -3.73 -21.40 4.21
CA ASP A 139 -5.02 -21.92 4.69
C ASP A 139 -6.03 -21.97 3.55
N PHE A 140 -6.05 -20.92 2.74
CA PHE A 140 -6.91 -20.82 1.56
C PHE A 140 -6.63 -21.94 0.56
N LEU A 141 -5.37 -22.15 0.19
CA LEU A 141 -4.98 -23.24 -0.74
C LEU A 141 -5.27 -24.62 -0.18
N ALA A 142 -5.09 -24.82 1.14
CA ALA A 142 -5.36 -26.10 1.78
C ALA A 142 -6.86 -26.45 1.87
N ALA A 143 -7.73 -25.46 1.86
CA ALA A 143 -9.18 -25.64 1.95
C ALA A 143 -9.84 -25.92 0.59
N LEU A 144 -9.17 -25.63 -0.53
CA LEU A 144 -9.73 -25.75 -1.88
C LEU A 144 -9.50 -27.15 -2.46
N GLY A 145 -10.49 -27.63 -3.23
CA GLY A 145 -10.33 -28.82 -4.04
C GLY A 145 -9.59 -28.54 -5.35
N GLN A 146 -9.13 -29.60 -6.01
CA GLN A 146 -8.34 -29.52 -7.24
C GLN A 146 -9.02 -28.62 -8.31
N LYS A 147 -10.32 -28.78 -8.55
CA LYS A 147 -11.04 -28.00 -9.57
C LYS A 147 -11.07 -26.50 -9.27
N GLU A 148 -11.18 -26.14 -8.00
CA GLU A 148 -11.20 -24.75 -7.56
C GLU A 148 -9.80 -24.12 -7.70
N LEU A 149 -8.75 -24.86 -7.37
CA LEU A 149 -7.38 -24.47 -7.59
C LEU A 149 -7.07 -24.26 -9.08
N GLU A 150 -7.47 -25.21 -9.94
CA GLU A 150 -7.32 -25.09 -11.40
C GLU A 150 -8.00 -23.81 -11.94
N GLN A 151 -9.20 -23.48 -11.44
CA GLN A 151 -9.91 -22.26 -11.84
C GLN A 151 -9.15 -20.99 -11.42
N ILE A 152 -8.63 -20.94 -10.19
CA ILE A 152 -7.89 -19.79 -9.68
C ILE A 152 -6.60 -19.60 -10.47
N PHE A 153 -5.84 -20.64 -10.69
CA PHE A 153 -4.58 -20.56 -11.43
C PHE A 153 -4.83 -20.21 -12.90
N HIS A 154 -5.92 -20.69 -13.50
CA HIS A 154 -6.30 -20.29 -14.85
C HIS A 154 -6.66 -18.80 -14.94
N LEU A 155 -7.35 -18.25 -13.93
CA LEU A 155 -7.63 -16.80 -13.84
C LEU A 155 -6.36 -15.95 -13.64
N ALA A 156 -5.31 -16.56 -13.09
CA ALA A 156 -3.99 -15.93 -12.91
C ALA A 156 -3.04 -16.16 -14.10
N ASP A 157 -3.57 -16.58 -15.27
CA ASP A 157 -2.78 -16.93 -16.46
C ASP A 157 -1.76 -18.08 -16.28
N GLU A 158 -2.03 -18.99 -15.32
CA GLU A 158 -1.23 -20.20 -15.08
C GLU A 158 -1.99 -21.48 -15.54
N PRO A 159 -2.17 -21.69 -16.85
CA PRO A 159 -3.05 -22.75 -17.37
C PRO A 159 -2.50 -24.17 -17.22
N LYS A 160 -1.27 -24.32 -16.71
CA LYS A 160 -0.61 -25.62 -16.53
C LYS A 160 -0.45 -26.01 -15.06
N ALA A 161 -1.05 -25.24 -14.15
CA ALA A 161 -0.97 -25.55 -12.72
C ALA A 161 -1.88 -26.73 -12.33
#